data_6e07b8b5c707e84e8914834218c1eb39
#
_entry.id   6e07b8b5c707e84e8914834218c1eb39
#
_cell.length_a   1.000
_cell.length_b   1.000
_cell.length_c   1.000
_cell.angle_alpha   90.00
_cell.angle_beta   90.00
_cell.angle_gamma   90.00
#
_symmetry.space_group_name_H-M   'P 1'
#
loop_
_entity.id
_entity.type
_entity.pdbx_description
1 polymer ?
#
loop_
_entity_poly.entity_id
_entity_poly.type
_entity_poly.pdbx_seq_one_letter_code
_entity_poly.pdbx_strand_id
1 'polypeptide(L)'
;LYPYTSLPHTSILVNLFKEEQPQICLMGATVIGRDLGPRVSSALTSGLTADCTSLEIGDHEDKKEGKVYKNLLYQIRPAFGGNIVATIVNPEHRPQMATVREGVMKKEIVSPAYQGEVIRHDVKKYVADTDYVVKVIERHVEKAKNNLKGSPIIIAGGYGVGSKENFDLLFSLAKELHAEVGASRAAVDAGFAEHDRQIGQTGVTVRPKLYIACGISGQIQHIAGM
;
A
#
# COMPACT_ATOMS: atom_id res chain seq x y z
N LEU A 1 0.69 -20.99 -6.73
CA LEU A 1 -0.76 -20.74 -6.76
C LEU A 1 -1.08 -19.50 -7.59
N TYR A 2 -1.47 -19.69 -8.80
CA TYR A 2 -1.92 -18.62 -9.68
C TYR A 2 -3.14 -19.13 -10.46
N PRO A 3 -4.21 -18.37 -10.60
CA PRO A 3 -4.43 -16.99 -10.12
C PRO A 3 -4.68 -16.91 -8.59
N TYR A 4 -4.62 -15.67 -8.03
CA TYR A 4 -4.92 -15.43 -6.63
C TYR A 4 -6.36 -15.81 -6.28
N THR A 5 -6.51 -16.58 -5.20
CA THR A 5 -7.78 -16.90 -4.55
C THR A 5 -7.61 -16.79 -3.03
N SER A 6 -8.56 -16.20 -2.33
CA SER A 6 -8.39 -15.80 -0.93
C SER A 6 -8.17 -16.99 0.01
N LEU A 7 -8.98 -18.04 -0.07
CA LEU A 7 -8.93 -19.16 0.89
C LEU A 7 -7.62 -19.95 0.82
N PRO A 8 -7.17 -20.48 -0.33
CA PRO A 8 -5.93 -21.25 -0.39
C PRO A 8 -4.72 -20.44 0.09
N HIS A 9 -4.61 -19.15 -0.30
CA HIS A 9 -3.51 -18.30 0.13
C HIS A 9 -3.56 -18.01 1.63
N THR A 10 -4.76 -17.84 2.19
CA THR A 10 -4.94 -17.66 3.64
C THR A 10 -4.50 -18.91 4.39
N SER A 11 -4.98 -20.10 4.00
CA SER A 11 -4.64 -21.37 4.64
C SER A 11 -3.15 -21.62 4.63
N ILE A 12 -2.47 -21.37 3.49
CA ILE A 12 -1.02 -21.52 3.38
C ILE A 12 -0.31 -20.63 4.38
N LEU A 13 -0.60 -19.32 4.41
CA LEU A 13 0.09 -18.41 5.32
C LEU A 13 -0.22 -18.69 6.78
N VAL A 14 -1.46 -19.01 7.11
CA VAL A 14 -1.86 -19.34 8.49
C VAL A 14 -1.12 -20.59 8.97
N ASN A 15 -1.08 -21.66 8.18
CA ASN A 15 -0.43 -22.90 8.57
C ASN A 15 1.09 -22.75 8.61
N LEU A 16 1.68 -22.03 7.65
CA LEU A 16 3.10 -21.69 7.64
C LEU A 16 3.47 -20.87 8.88
N PHE A 17 2.69 -19.85 9.26
CA PHE A 17 2.99 -19.01 10.42
C PHE A 17 2.80 -19.76 11.75
N LYS A 18 1.92 -20.75 11.78
CA LYS A 18 1.82 -21.66 12.96
C LYS A 18 3.05 -22.55 13.10
N GLU A 19 3.66 -22.97 11.99
CA GLU A 19 4.88 -23.78 11.97
C GLU A 19 6.13 -22.94 12.28
N GLU A 20 6.32 -21.84 11.55
CA GLU A 20 7.54 -21.01 11.62
C GLU A 20 7.52 -19.95 12.71
N GLN A 21 6.35 -19.60 13.24
CA GLN A 21 6.14 -18.62 14.33
C GLN A 21 6.90 -17.30 14.12
N PRO A 22 6.73 -16.61 12.98
CA PRO A 22 7.45 -15.37 12.72
C PRO A 22 7.08 -14.28 13.73
N GLN A 23 8.05 -13.45 14.09
CA GLN A 23 7.82 -12.33 15.00
C GLN A 23 7.06 -11.19 14.32
N ILE A 24 7.34 -10.94 13.04
CA ILE A 24 6.79 -9.84 12.25
C ILE A 24 6.37 -10.39 10.89
N CYS A 25 5.22 -9.92 10.41
CA CYS A 25 4.75 -10.16 9.04
C CYS A 25 4.37 -8.84 8.37
N LEU A 26 5.09 -8.50 7.30
CA LEU A 26 4.82 -7.31 6.49
C LEU A 26 4.25 -7.72 5.13
N MET A 27 3.17 -7.06 4.73
CA MET A 27 2.54 -7.26 3.43
C MET A 27 2.46 -5.93 2.69
N GLY A 28 2.62 -5.93 1.37
CA GLY A 28 2.32 -4.74 0.57
C GLY A 28 0.84 -4.39 0.65
N ALA A 29 0.48 -3.12 0.82
CA ALA A 29 -0.91 -2.64 0.80
C ALA A 29 -1.48 -2.59 -0.62
N THR A 30 -1.17 -3.61 -1.42
CA THR A 30 -1.75 -3.88 -2.74
C THR A 30 -3.19 -4.40 -2.58
N VAL A 31 -3.94 -4.52 -3.68
CA VAL A 31 -5.29 -5.12 -3.67
C VAL A 31 -5.27 -6.51 -3.02
N ILE A 32 -4.30 -7.35 -3.36
CA ILE A 32 -4.13 -8.69 -2.76
C ILE A 32 -3.76 -8.60 -1.28
N GLY A 33 -2.79 -7.76 -0.91
CA GLY A 33 -2.37 -7.66 0.49
C GLY A 33 -3.45 -7.11 1.41
N ARG A 34 -4.33 -6.23 0.89
CA ARG A 34 -5.48 -5.69 1.64
C ARG A 34 -6.62 -6.70 1.83
N ASP A 35 -6.72 -7.73 0.99
CA ASP A 35 -7.62 -8.86 1.19
C ASP A 35 -6.98 -9.94 2.09
N LEU A 36 -5.75 -10.35 1.78
CA LEU A 36 -5.07 -11.47 2.42
C LEU A 36 -4.63 -11.16 3.85
N GLY A 37 -4.06 -9.97 4.09
CA GLY A 37 -3.53 -9.58 5.40
C GLY A 37 -4.56 -9.67 6.52
N PRO A 38 -5.74 -9.04 6.42
CA PRO A 38 -6.79 -9.12 7.43
C PRO A 38 -7.30 -10.54 7.68
N ARG A 39 -7.39 -11.37 6.63
CA ARG A 39 -7.82 -12.77 6.75
C ARG A 39 -6.83 -13.61 7.56
N VAL A 40 -5.54 -13.48 7.26
CA VAL A 40 -4.47 -14.17 7.99
C VAL A 40 -4.42 -13.69 9.44
N SER A 41 -4.46 -12.38 9.66
CA SER A 41 -4.48 -11.77 10.99
C SER A 41 -5.66 -12.24 11.84
N SER A 42 -6.85 -12.27 11.27
CA SER A 42 -8.07 -12.77 11.93
C SER A 42 -7.94 -14.25 12.32
N ALA A 43 -7.46 -15.09 11.40
CA ALA A 43 -7.30 -16.52 11.66
C ALA A 43 -6.23 -16.84 12.70
N LEU A 44 -5.23 -15.97 12.86
CA LEU A 44 -4.18 -16.08 13.88
C LEU A 44 -4.50 -15.30 15.17
N THR A 45 -5.57 -14.52 15.19
CA THR A 45 -5.95 -13.64 16.30
C THR A 45 -4.83 -12.65 16.65
N SER A 46 -4.03 -12.22 15.66
CA SER A 46 -2.79 -11.46 15.88
C SER A 46 -2.95 -9.94 15.75
N GLY A 47 -4.03 -9.47 15.16
CA GLY A 47 -4.20 -8.05 14.83
C GLY A 47 -3.34 -7.61 13.64
N LEU A 48 -3.81 -6.58 12.90
CA LEU A 48 -3.10 -6.03 11.74
C LEU A 48 -3.34 -4.53 11.64
N THR A 49 -2.26 -3.77 11.48
CA THR A 49 -2.36 -2.35 11.14
C THR A 49 -2.30 -2.18 9.63
N ALA A 50 -3.37 -1.60 9.08
CA ALA A 50 -3.47 -1.41 7.64
C ALA A 50 -2.82 -0.11 7.18
N ASP A 51 -2.14 -0.17 6.02
CA ASP A 51 -1.71 1.00 5.25
C ASP A 51 -0.68 1.88 5.97
N CYS A 52 0.29 1.23 6.63
CA CYS A 52 1.37 1.91 7.33
C CYS A 52 2.23 2.73 6.38
N THR A 53 2.68 3.88 6.87
CA THR A 53 3.57 4.80 6.15
C THR A 53 4.97 4.87 6.77
N SER A 54 5.14 4.38 8.01
CA SER A 54 6.44 4.19 8.64
C SER A 54 6.40 2.98 9.57
N LEU A 55 7.56 2.36 9.79
CA LEU A 55 7.77 1.22 10.66
C LEU A 55 9.05 1.44 11.45
N GLU A 56 9.00 1.20 12.76
CA GLU A 56 10.14 1.34 13.66
C GLU A 56 10.17 0.18 14.64
N ILE A 57 11.32 -0.11 15.22
CA ILE A 57 11.47 -1.08 16.32
C ILE A 57 11.78 -0.30 17.59
N GLY A 58 11.04 -0.59 18.65
CA GLY A 58 11.23 0.07 19.94
C GLY A 58 10.67 -0.68 21.13
N ASP A 59 10.95 -0.19 22.32
CA ASP A 59 10.45 -0.74 23.58
C ASP A 59 9.18 0.03 24.01
N HIS A 60 8.16 -0.68 24.44
CA HIS A 60 6.90 -0.11 24.90
C HIS A 60 6.64 -0.45 26.35
N GLU A 61 6.36 0.57 27.16
CA GLU A 61 5.95 0.44 28.55
C GLU A 61 4.43 0.57 28.66
N ASP A 62 3.77 -0.49 29.11
CA ASP A 62 2.38 -0.39 29.52
C ASP A 62 2.31 0.17 30.96
N LYS A 63 1.98 1.45 31.03
CA LYS A 63 1.89 2.17 32.32
C LYS A 63 0.78 1.66 33.24
N LYS A 64 -0.21 0.94 32.71
CA LYS A 64 -1.31 0.38 33.54
C LYS A 64 -0.89 -0.90 34.23
N GLU A 65 -0.14 -1.73 33.52
CA GLU A 65 0.33 -3.01 34.02
C GLU A 65 1.77 -2.95 34.57
N GLY A 66 2.49 -1.85 34.36
CA GLY A 66 3.90 -1.71 34.74
C GLY A 66 4.83 -2.65 33.97
N LYS A 67 4.43 -3.12 32.79
CA LYS A 67 5.13 -4.12 32.01
C LYS A 67 5.85 -3.48 30.83
N VAL A 68 7.12 -3.84 30.67
CA VAL A 68 7.93 -3.39 29.54
C VAL A 68 8.05 -4.49 28.50
N TYR A 69 7.59 -4.19 27.29
CA TYR A 69 7.72 -5.05 26.12
C TYR A 69 8.86 -4.55 25.25
N LYS A 70 9.80 -5.43 24.91
CA LYS A 70 11.00 -5.07 24.13
C LYS A 70 10.86 -5.45 22.66
N ASN A 71 11.52 -4.65 21.80
CA ASN A 71 11.63 -4.91 20.38
C ASN A 71 10.27 -5.08 19.68
N LEU A 72 9.29 -4.24 20.01
CA LEU A 72 8.02 -4.21 19.30
C LEU A 72 8.11 -3.46 17.99
N LEU A 73 7.30 -3.91 17.03
CA LEU A 73 7.09 -3.20 15.78
C LEU A 73 6.11 -2.03 16.01
N TYR A 74 6.60 -0.81 15.90
CA TYR A 74 5.79 0.39 15.85
C TYR A 74 5.23 0.55 14.45
N GLN A 75 3.93 0.47 14.35
CA GLN A 75 3.17 0.48 13.11
C GLN A 75 2.53 1.86 12.97
N ILE A 76 3.15 2.71 12.16
CA ILE A 76 2.81 4.13 12.09
C ILE A 76 1.99 4.37 10.83
N ARG A 77 0.84 4.99 11.01
CA ARG A 77 -0.07 5.35 9.89
C ARG A 77 -0.73 6.69 10.12
N PRO A 78 -1.06 7.44 9.04
CA PRO A 78 -1.92 8.60 9.18
C PRO A 78 -3.33 8.18 9.63
N ALA A 79 -3.87 8.88 10.62
CA ALA A 79 -5.26 8.81 11.00
C ALA A 79 -6.08 9.88 10.26
N PHE A 80 -7.35 10.05 10.61
CA PHE A 80 -8.30 10.93 9.94
C PHE A 80 -7.72 12.28 9.51
N GLY A 81 -7.87 12.62 8.24
CA GLY A 81 -7.53 13.94 7.69
C GLY A 81 -6.03 14.21 7.47
N GLY A 82 -5.16 13.22 7.70
CA GLY A 82 -3.71 13.37 7.46
C GLY A 82 -2.92 14.16 8.52
N ASN A 83 -3.62 14.84 9.45
CA ASN A 83 -2.98 15.67 10.48
C ASN A 83 -2.66 14.91 11.77
N ILE A 84 -3.15 13.69 11.92
CA ILE A 84 -2.91 12.84 13.09
C ILE A 84 -2.16 11.61 12.62
N VAL A 85 -1.08 11.29 13.32
CA VAL A 85 -0.31 10.08 13.12
C VAL A 85 -0.58 9.14 14.28
N ALA A 86 -1.05 7.92 13.98
CA ALA A 86 -1.26 6.89 14.98
C ALA A 86 -0.07 5.92 14.98
N THR A 87 0.51 5.69 16.15
CA THR A 87 1.49 4.62 16.38
C THR A 87 0.78 3.48 17.09
N ILE A 88 0.72 2.32 16.43
CA ILE A 88 0.06 1.12 16.93
C ILE A 88 1.12 0.08 17.27
N VAL A 89 0.95 -0.59 18.41
CA VAL A 89 1.80 -1.68 18.87
C VAL A 89 0.94 -2.92 19.16
N ASN A 90 1.51 -4.10 18.96
CA ASN A 90 0.90 -5.37 19.33
C ASN A 90 1.85 -6.14 20.27
N PRO A 91 1.73 -5.94 21.60
CA PRO A 91 2.69 -6.47 22.54
C PRO A 91 2.57 -7.98 22.74
N GLU A 92 1.38 -8.57 22.68
CA GLU A 92 1.14 -9.94 23.15
C GLU A 92 1.02 -10.97 22.04
N HIS A 93 0.43 -10.59 20.88
CA HIS A 93 0.14 -11.54 19.81
C HIS A 93 1.21 -11.53 18.72
N ARG A 94 1.40 -12.69 18.10
CA ARG A 94 2.36 -12.87 16.99
C ARG A 94 1.69 -13.58 15.81
N PRO A 95 2.18 -13.28 14.59
CA PRO A 95 3.13 -12.21 14.24
C PRO A 95 2.55 -10.81 14.44
N GLN A 96 3.42 -9.81 14.65
CA GLN A 96 3.03 -8.41 14.57
C GLN A 96 2.82 -8.06 13.09
N MET A 97 1.59 -7.78 12.69
CA MET A 97 1.24 -7.68 11.27
C MET A 97 0.95 -6.25 10.83
N ALA A 98 1.49 -5.90 9.67
CA ALA A 98 1.18 -4.63 9.03
C ALA A 98 1.07 -4.79 7.50
N THR A 99 0.13 -4.05 6.89
CA THR A 99 0.25 -3.76 5.46
C THR A 99 0.93 -2.42 5.27
N VAL A 100 1.85 -2.36 4.31
CA VAL A 100 2.71 -1.19 4.07
C VAL A 100 2.31 -0.55 2.76
N ARG A 101 2.08 0.76 2.79
CA ARG A 101 1.72 1.52 1.59
C ARG A 101 2.88 1.56 0.61
N GLU A 102 2.59 1.35 -0.65
CA GLU A 102 3.57 1.39 -1.73
C GLU A 102 4.12 2.81 -1.91
N GLY A 103 5.44 2.92 -2.10
CA GLY A 103 6.11 4.18 -2.45
C GLY A 103 6.37 5.15 -1.29
N VAL A 104 5.92 4.88 -0.05
CA VAL A 104 6.05 5.83 1.08
C VAL A 104 7.37 5.71 1.84
N MET A 105 8.00 4.55 1.84
CA MET A 105 9.29 4.33 2.49
C MET A 105 10.41 4.23 1.45
N LYS A 106 11.54 4.89 1.74
CA LYS A 106 12.73 4.81 0.91
C LYS A 106 13.37 3.43 1.05
N LYS A 107 13.74 2.82 -0.07
CA LYS A 107 14.54 1.59 -0.06
C LYS A 107 15.97 1.93 0.35
N GLU A 108 16.42 1.37 1.45
CA GLU A 108 17.79 1.51 1.96
C GLU A 108 18.44 0.15 2.13
N ILE A 109 19.70 0.04 1.76
CA ILE A 109 20.49 -1.17 1.95
C ILE A 109 21.35 -0.92 3.19
N VAL A 110 20.93 -1.48 4.32
CA VAL A 110 21.61 -1.30 5.61
C VAL A 110 22.88 -2.14 5.72
N SER A 111 22.86 -3.35 5.16
CA SER A 111 23.99 -4.26 5.17
C SER A 111 24.13 -4.96 3.82
N PRO A 112 25.00 -4.46 2.92
CA PRO A 112 25.17 -5.04 1.58
C PRO A 112 25.68 -6.48 1.59
N ALA A 113 26.41 -6.88 2.63
CA ALA A 113 26.98 -8.21 2.77
C ALA A 113 26.04 -9.22 3.45
N TYR A 114 24.87 -8.77 3.95
CA TYR A 114 23.92 -9.67 4.60
C TYR A 114 23.25 -10.59 3.58
N GLN A 115 23.37 -11.89 3.80
CA GLN A 115 22.69 -12.92 3.02
C GLN A 115 21.74 -13.66 3.96
N GLY A 116 20.44 -13.53 3.70
CA GLY A 116 19.42 -14.29 4.40
C GLY A 116 19.30 -15.71 3.88
N GLU A 117 18.86 -16.63 4.70
CA GLU A 117 18.48 -17.97 4.28
C GLU A 117 17.19 -17.93 3.46
N VAL A 118 17.15 -18.70 2.38
CA VAL A 118 15.96 -18.89 1.55
C VAL A 118 15.42 -20.29 1.72
N ILE A 119 14.33 -20.42 2.47
CA ILE A 119 13.67 -21.70 2.71
C ILE A 119 12.52 -21.85 1.71
N ARG A 120 12.48 -23.00 1.02
CA ARG A 120 11.41 -23.34 0.08
C ARG A 120 10.48 -24.36 0.70
N HIS A 121 9.23 -23.95 0.93
CA HIS A 121 8.21 -24.82 1.47
C HIS A 121 7.37 -25.47 0.34
N ASP A 122 6.99 -26.73 0.53
CA ASP A 122 5.95 -27.34 -0.32
C ASP A 122 4.58 -26.80 0.12
N VAL A 123 4.02 -25.94 -0.69
CA VAL A 123 2.73 -25.28 -0.41
C VAL A 123 1.56 -26.27 -0.29
N LYS A 124 1.67 -27.46 -0.88
CA LYS A 124 0.64 -28.51 -0.78
C LYS A 124 0.46 -29.02 0.65
N LYS A 125 1.49 -28.91 1.47
CA LYS A 125 1.45 -29.26 2.90
C LYS A 125 0.48 -28.35 3.71
N TYR A 126 0.26 -27.14 3.23
CA TYR A 126 -0.44 -26.09 3.98
C TYR A 126 -1.85 -25.77 3.48
N VAL A 127 -2.32 -26.44 2.42
CA VAL A 127 -3.62 -26.18 1.80
C VAL A 127 -4.41 -27.50 1.68
N ALA A 128 -5.69 -27.46 1.95
CA ALA A 128 -6.59 -28.58 1.77
C ALA A 128 -7.41 -28.43 0.48
N ASP A 129 -7.93 -29.54 -0.05
CA ASP A 129 -8.81 -29.50 -1.22
C ASP A 129 -10.08 -28.68 -0.97
N THR A 130 -10.55 -28.64 0.26
CA THR A 130 -11.69 -27.82 0.71
C THR A 130 -11.47 -26.32 0.61
N ASP A 131 -10.23 -25.85 0.48
CA ASP A 131 -9.92 -24.42 0.30
C ASP A 131 -10.20 -23.94 -1.14
N TYR A 132 -10.29 -24.87 -2.10
CA TYR A 132 -10.52 -24.56 -3.51
C TYR A 132 -12.00 -24.44 -3.88
N VAL A 133 -12.74 -23.60 -3.14
CA VAL A 133 -14.19 -23.40 -3.36
C VAL A 133 -14.50 -22.46 -4.54
N VAL A 134 -13.53 -21.75 -5.04
CA VAL A 134 -13.67 -20.79 -6.16
C VAL A 134 -12.69 -21.15 -7.26
N LYS A 135 -13.15 -21.20 -8.51
CA LYS A 135 -12.34 -21.35 -9.71
C LYS A 135 -12.40 -20.07 -10.54
N VAL A 136 -11.25 -19.49 -10.82
CA VAL A 136 -11.16 -18.36 -11.75
C VAL A 136 -11.35 -18.91 -13.18
N ILE A 137 -12.43 -18.50 -13.83
CA ILE A 137 -12.77 -18.95 -15.20
C ILE A 137 -12.01 -18.08 -16.21
N GLU A 138 -12.00 -16.76 -16.00
CA GLU A 138 -11.38 -15.82 -16.91
C GLU A 138 -10.81 -14.63 -16.14
N ARG A 139 -9.75 -14.04 -16.66
CA ARG A 139 -9.11 -12.84 -16.10
C ARG A 139 -8.92 -11.81 -17.21
N HIS A 140 -9.64 -10.72 -17.11
CA HIS A 140 -9.43 -9.55 -17.94
C HIS A 140 -8.41 -8.63 -17.27
N VAL A 141 -7.30 -8.36 -17.96
CA VAL A 141 -6.27 -7.41 -17.51
C VAL A 141 -6.27 -6.24 -18.47
N GLU A 142 -6.82 -5.14 -18.00
CA GLU A 142 -6.66 -3.87 -18.72
C GLU A 142 -5.21 -3.39 -18.58
N LYS A 143 -4.60 -3.04 -19.71
CA LYS A 143 -3.29 -2.38 -19.68
C LYS A 143 -3.47 -1.01 -19.06
N ALA A 144 -2.70 -0.69 -18.03
CA ALA A 144 -2.66 0.66 -17.49
C ALA A 144 -2.33 1.65 -18.62
N LYS A 145 -3.20 2.63 -18.83
CA LYS A 145 -3.03 3.67 -19.87
C LYS A 145 -1.96 4.69 -19.48
N ASN A 146 -1.59 4.74 -18.21
CA ASN A 146 -0.59 5.66 -17.67
C ASN A 146 0.25 4.97 -16.57
N ASN A 147 1.38 5.56 -16.22
CA ASN A 147 2.28 5.05 -15.20
C ASN A 147 2.52 6.09 -14.09
N LEU A 148 1.46 6.65 -13.53
CA LEU A 148 1.56 7.68 -12.49
C LEU A 148 2.42 7.25 -11.29
N LYS A 149 2.29 6.00 -10.83
CA LYS A 149 3.04 5.51 -9.66
C LYS A 149 4.54 5.38 -9.91
N GLY A 150 4.94 5.08 -11.14
CA GLY A 150 6.34 4.88 -11.51
C GLY A 150 7.02 6.10 -12.10
N SER A 151 6.29 7.15 -12.39
CA SER A 151 6.85 8.34 -13.05
C SER A 151 7.67 9.19 -12.07
N PRO A 152 8.91 9.56 -12.43
CA PRO A 152 9.73 10.46 -11.62
C PRO A 152 9.25 11.92 -11.67
N ILE A 153 8.48 12.29 -12.68
CA ILE A 153 7.95 13.65 -12.87
C ILE A 153 6.46 13.55 -13.16
N ILE A 154 5.66 14.31 -12.40
CA ILE A 154 4.21 14.39 -12.61
C ILE A 154 3.81 15.85 -12.80
N ILE A 155 2.98 16.07 -13.82
CA ILE A 155 2.30 17.34 -14.05
C ILE A 155 0.83 17.11 -13.78
N ALA A 156 0.29 17.74 -12.73
CA ALA A 156 -1.09 17.53 -12.31
C ALA A 156 -1.95 18.76 -12.55
N GLY A 157 -3.11 18.55 -13.18
CA GLY A 157 -4.10 19.58 -13.43
C GLY A 157 -5.24 19.53 -12.41
N GLY A 158 -5.65 20.69 -11.92
CA GLY A 158 -6.85 20.88 -11.11
C GLY A 158 -7.99 21.49 -11.91
N TYR A 159 -9.10 21.72 -11.19
CA TYR A 159 -10.26 22.40 -11.78
C TYR A 159 -9.93 23.82 -12.32
N GLY A 160 -8.93 24.49 -11.72
CA GLY A 160 -8.47 25.81 -12.13
C GLY A 160 -7.80 25.87 -13.52
N VAL A 161 -7.53 24.71 -14.15
CA VAL A 161 -7.10 24.64 -15.58
C VAL A 161 -8.24 25.06 -16.50
N GLY A 162 -9.50 24.93 -16.08
CA GLY A 162 -10.67 25.54 -16.68
C GLY A 162 -11.39 24.70 -17.72
N SER A 163 -10.70 23.90 -18.54
CA SER A 163 -11.35 23.04 -19.53
C SER A 163 -10.50 21.83 -19.90
N LYS A 164 -11.11 20.88 -20.61
CA LYS A 164 -10.44 19.71 -21.15
C LYS A 164 -9.39 20.09 -22.21
N GLU A 165 -9.69 21.06 -23.05
CA GLU A 165 -8.78 21.57 -24.10
C GLU A 165 -7.51 22.17 -23.48
N ASN A 166 -7.65 22.85 -22.34
CA ASN A 166 -6.51 23.39 -21.61
C ASN A 166 -5.62 22.30 -20.99
N PHE A 167 -6.17 21.10 -20.72
CA PHE A 167 -5.36 19.93 -20.29
C PHE A 167 -4.39 19.48 -21.38
N ASP A 168 -4.64 19.76 -22.66
CA ASP A 168 -3.71 19.44 -23.75
C ASP A 168 -2.37 20.17 -23.61
N LEU A 169 -2.36 21.34 -22.96
CA LEU A 169 -1.12 22.05 -22.60
C LEU A 169 -0.30 21.24 -21.58
N LEU A 170 -0.98 20.62 -20.60
CA LEU A 170 -0.31 19.79 -19.60
C LEU A 170 0.26 18.52 -20.23
N PHE A 171 -0.47 17.89 -21.14
CA PHE A 171 0.02 16.75 -21.90
C PHE A 171 1.21 17.12 -22.79
N SER A 172 1.18 18.29 -23.42
CA SER A 172 2.30 18.79 -24.23
C SER A 172 3.55 19.01 -23.39
N LEU A 173 3.40 19.67 -22.23
CA LEU A 173 4.50 19.88 -21.28
C LEU A 173 5.03 18.54 -20.74
N ALA A 174 4.13 17.61 -20.42
CA ALA A 174 4.51 16.28 -19.92
C ALA A 174 5.34 15.50 -20.96
N LYS A 175 5.01 15.63 -22.23
CA LYS A 175 5.76 15.00 -23.33
C LYS A 175 7.19 15.53 -23.39
N GLU A 176 7.39 16.84 -23.28
CA GLU A 176 8.72 17.46 -23.30
C GLU A 176 9.57 17.07 -22.09
N LEU A 177 8.95 16.90 -20.92
CA LEU A 177 9.63 16.54 -19.69
C LEU A 177 9.71 15.02 -19.44
N HIS A 178 9.21 14.20 -20.35
CA HIS A 178 9.04 12.75 -20.15
C HIS A 178 8.30 12.44 -18.84
N ALA A 179 7.26 13.22 -18.54
CA ALA A 179 6.45 13.17 -17.33
C ALA A 179 5.09 12.48 -17.60
N GLU A 180 4.43 12.08 -16.53
CA GLU A 180 3.01 11.65 -16.57
C GLU A 180 2.07 12.79 -16.16
N VAL A 181 0.87 12.78 -16.75
CA VAL A 181 -0.17 13.76 -16.40
C VAL A 181 -1.13 13.16 -15.39
N GLY A 182 -1.24 13.81 -14.24
CA GLY A 182 -2.22 13.54 -13.20
C GLY A 182 -3.33 14.59 -13.13
N ALA A 183 -4.36 14.31 -12.34
CA ALA A 183 -5.47 15.23 -12.15
C ALA A 183 -6.00 15.22 -10.72
N SER A 184 -6.54 16.34 -10.27
CA SER A 184 -7.33 16.37 -9.04
C SER A 184 -8.69 15.72 -9.25
N ARG A 185 -9.36 15.28 -8.17
CA ARG A 185 -10.70 14.73 -8.24
C ARG A 185 -11.69 15.72 -8.92
N ALA A 186 -11.62 17.00 -8.58
CA ALA A 186 -12.51 18.00 -9.17
C ALA A 186 -12.34 18.14 -10.69
N ALA A 187 -11.11 17.98 -11.20
CA ALA A 187 -10.85 17.98 -12.65
C ALA A 187 -11.38 16.72 -13.33
N VAL A 188 -11.27 15.57 -12.66
CA VAL A 188 -11.84 14.30 -13.15
C VAL A 188 -13.37 14.35 -13.14
N ASP A 189 -13.98 14.80 -12.05
CA ASP A 189 -15.43 14.94 -11.93
C ASP A 189 -16.00 15.92 -12.99
N ALA A 190 -15.22 16.94 -13.40
CA ALA A 190 -15.55 17.87 -14.49
C ALA A 190 -15.30 17.31 -15.89
N GLY A 191 -14.74 16.10 -16.01
CA GLY A 191 -14.43 15.45 -17.29
C GLY A 191 -13.21 15.99 -18.01
N PHE A 192 -12.32 16.74 -17.33
CA PHE A 192 -11.08 17.26 -17.92
C PHE A 192 -10.02 16.18 -18.11
N ALA A 193 -10.02 15.16 -17.26
CA ALA A 193 -9.13 14.01 -17.33
C ALA A 193 -9.87 12.71 -16.98
N GLU A 194 -9.32 11.57 -17.41
CA GLU A 194 -9.86 10.25 -17.09
C GLU A 194 -9.63 9.88 -15.62
N HIS A 195 -10.48 9.00 -15.07
CA HIS A 195 -10.46 8.62 -13.66
C HIS A 195 -9.15 7.93 -13.22
N ASP A 196 -8.50 7.21 -14.13
CA ASP A 196 -7.22 6.53 -13.89
C ASP A 196 -6.03 7.50 -13.69
N ARG A 197 -6.26 8.81 -13.95
CA ARG A 197 -5.30 9.90 -13.71
C ARG A 197 -5.54 10.63 -12.38
N GLN A 198 -6.57 10.24 -11.64
CA GLN A 198 -6.89 10.91 -10.38
C GLN A 198 -5.82 10.65 -9.31
N ILE A 199 -5.26 11.73 -8.76
CA ILE A 199 -4.31 11.72 -7.62
C ILE A 199 -5.02 12.23 -6.38
N GLY A 200 -4.82 11.58 -5.24
CA GLY A 200 -5.38 11.97 -3.96
C GLY A 200 -5.79 10.79 -3.09
N GLN A 201 -6.48 11.08 -2.00
CA GLN A 201 -6.92 10.09 -1.02
C GLN A 201 -7.77 8.95 -1.62
N THR A 202 -8.60 9.27 -2.60
CA THR A 202 -9.50 8.32 -3.29
C THR A 202 -8.98 7.92 -4.68
N GLY A 203 -7.81 8.40 -5.06
CA GLY A 203 -7.16 8.10 -6.34
C GLY A 203 -5.85 7.35 -6.16
N VAL A 204 -4.95 7.57 -7.11
CA VAL A 204 -3.60 7.02 -7.10
C VAL A 204 -2.74 7.80 -6.11
N THR A 205 -2.00 7.08 -5.27
CA THR A 205 -0.92 7.68 -4.46
C THR A 205 0.37 7.63 -5.27
N VAL A 206 1.05 8.76 -5.35
CA VAL A 206 2.26 8.96 -6.16
C VAL A 206 3.39 9.51 -5.29
N ARG A 207 4.64 9.30 -5.71
CA ARG A 207 5.82 9.89 -5.05
C ARG A 207 6.89 10.26 -6.09
N PRO A 208 6.62 11.26 -6.93
CA PRO A 208 7.58 11.69 -7.93
C PRO A 208 8.75 12.46 -7.28
N LYS A 209 9.83 12.62 -8.04
CA LYS A 209 10.94 13.53 -7.68
C LYS A 209 10.55 14.99 -7.91
N LEU A 210 9.67 15.25 -8.88
CA LEU A 210 9.13 16.56 -9.20
C LEU A 210 7.63 16.46 -9.45
N TYR A 211 6.87 17.30 -8.74
CA TYR A 211 5.43 17.43 -8.90
C TYR A 211 5.08 18.85 -9.27
N ILE A 212 4.52 19.07 -10.46
CA ILE A 212 4.09 20.39 -10.95
C ILE A 212 2.56 20.44 -10.86
N ALA A 213 2.03 21.26 -9.97
CA ALA A 213 0.60 21.43 -9.75
C ALA A 213 0.08 22.66 -10.49
N CYS A 214 -0.84 22.47 -11.43
CA CYS A 214 -1.45 23.51 -12.25
C CYS A 214 -2.94 23.64 -11.90
N GLY A 215 -3.36 24.81 -11.41
CA GLY A 215 -4.77 25.03 -11.09
C GLY A 215 -5.36 24.14 -9.99
N ILE A 216 -4.51 23.67 -9.05
CA ILE A 216 -4.88 22.82 -7.92
C ILE A 216 -4.94 23.69 -6.64
N SER A 217 -6.01 23.53 -5.86
CA SER A 217 -6.23 24.33 -4.64
C SER A 217 -5.39 23.89 -3.43
N GLY A 218 -4.74 22.72 -3.49
CA GLY A 218 -3.93 22.21 -2.37
C GLY A 218 -4.75 21.64 -1.20
N GLN A 219 -5.99 21.20 -1.45
CA GLN A 219 -6.79 20.53 -0.43
C GLN A 219 -6.11 19.26 0.08
N ILE A 220 -6.28 18.98 1.39
CA ILE A 220 -5.64 17.85 2.08
C ILE A 220 -5.90 16.50 1.39
N GLN A 221 -7.08 16.32 0.80
CA GLN A 221 -7.48 15.10 0.09
C GLN A 221 -6.61 14.85 -1.15
N HIS A 222 -6.12 15.91 -1.80
CA HIS A 222 -5.20 15.80 -2.93
C HIS A 222 -3.77 15.56 -2.44
N ILE A 223 -3.33 16.34 -1.45
CA ILE A 223 -1.99 16.23 -0.86
C ILE A 223 -1.75 14.85 -0.24
N ALA A 224 -2.78 14.22 0.32
CA ALA A 224 -2.69 12.86 0.87
C ALA A 224 -2.32 11.77 -0.17
N GLY A 225 -2.37 12.09 -1.45
CA GLY A 225 -1.95 11.22 -2.56
C GLY A 225 -0.55 11.52 -3.11
N MET A 226 0.21 12.38 -2.45
CA MET A 226 1.54 12.82 -2.93
C MET A 226 2.64 12.40 -1.96
#